data_a304c11a4ad17f49a5612ac06244cf81
#
_entry.id   a304c11a4ad17f49a5612ac06244cf81
#
_cell.length_a   1.000
_cell.length_b   1.000
_cell.length_c   1.000
_cell.angle_alpha   90.00
_cell.angle_beta   90.00
_cell.angle_gamma   90.00
#
_symmetry.space_group_name_H-M   'P 1'
#
loop_
_entity.id
_entity.type
_entity.pdbx_description
1 polymer ?
#
loop_
_entity_poly.entity_id
_entity_poly.type
_entity_poly.pdbx_seq_one_letter_code
_entity_poly.pdbx_strand_id
1 'polypeptide(L)'
;MIYCSFGNGLRLTGDPEYKEVIVEAARSLSTRFRPVAGIIQSWDVDRGWISERGWECPVIIDNMMNLELLFAATRLSGDSTFYKVAVSHVDRTMKEQYRPDGSCYHVVDYSMKDGSVRN
;
A
#
# COMPACT_ATOMS: atom_id res chain seq x y z
N MET A 1 -4.71 4.93 8.08
CA MET A 1 -5.53 5.76 8.98
C MET A 1 -7.00 5.37 9.00
N ILE A 2 -7.61 5.06 7.87
CA ILE A 2 -9.01 4.61 7.82
C ILE A 2 -9.25 3.40 8.72
N TYR A 3 -8.35 2.40 8.68
CA TYR A 3 -8.53 1.20 9.48
C TYR A 3 -8.38 1.46 11.00
N CYS A 4 -7.53 2.41 11.40
CA CYS A 4 -7.38 2.75 12.81
C CYS A 4 -8.65 3.33 13.43
N SER A 5 -9.45 4.07 12.65
CA SER A 5 -10.73 4.64 13.11
C SER A 5 -11.91 3.71 12.82
N PHE A 6 -12.18 3.44 11.54
CA PHE A 6 -13.35 2.65 11.13
C PHE A 6 -13.19 1.15 11.44
N GLY A 7 -11.96 0.63 11.40
CA GLY A 7 -11.69 -0.74 11.80
C GLY A 7 -11.99 -0.99 13.27
N ASN A 8 -11.55 -0.10 14.15
CA ASN A 8 -11.89 -0.17 15.56
C ASN A 8 -13.38 0.08 15.80
N GLY A 9 -14.00 0.99 15.05
CA GLY A 9 -15.44 1.20 15.10
C GLY A 9 -16.23 -0.07 14.78
N LEU A 10 -15.85 -0.78 13.72
CA LEU A 10 -16.48 -2.04 13.34
C LEU A 10 -16.29 -3.12 14.42
N ARG A 11 -15.06 -3.25 14.94
CA ARG A 11 -14.72 -4.24 15.97
C ARG A 11 -15.54 -4.02 17.25
N LEU A 12 -15.74 -2.76 17.63
CA LEU A 12 -16.43 -2.41 18.87
C LEU A 12 -17.94 -2.37 18.74
N THR A 13 -18.49 -2.01 17.57
CA THR A 13 -19.92 -1.79 17.37
C THR A 13 -20.58 -2.81 16.46
N GLY A 14 -19.82 -3.42 15.53
CA GLY A 14 -20.38 -4.32 14.51
C GLY A 14 -21.22 -3.61 13.45
N ASP A 15 -21.14 -2.28 13.35
CA ASP A 15 -21.95 -1.50 12.40
C ASP A 15 -21.55 -1.79 10.95
N PRO A 16 -22.48 -2.22 10.07
CA PRO A 16 -22.18 -2.53 8.67
C PRO A 16 -21.64 -1.35 7.87
N GLU A 17 -21.96 -0.12 8.24
CA GLU A 17 -21.43 1.07 7.55
C GLU A 17 -19.91 1.13 7.65
N TYR A 18 -19.34 0.76 8.78
CA TYR A 18 -17.88 0.73 8.96
C TYR A 18 -17.23 -0.32 8.07
N LYS A 19 -17.91 -1.47 7.87
CA LYS A 19 -17.43 -2.49 6.94
C LYS A 19 -17.38 -1.97 5.51
N GLU A 20 -18.40 -1.27 5.06
CA GLU A 20 -18.45 -0.69 3.71
C GLU A 20 -17.33 0.34 3.51
N VAL A 21 -17.08 1.20 4.50
CA VAL A 21 -16.01 2.19 4.44
C VAL A 21 -14.65 1.51 4.32
N ILE A 22 -14.41 0.45 5.09
CA ILE A 22 -13.15 -0.30 5.06
C ILE A 22 -12.92 -0.91 3.69
N VAL A 23 -13.92 -1.58 3.12
CA VAL A 23 -13.81 -2.23 1.81
C VAL A 23 -13.62 -1.20 0.70
N GLU A 24 -14.34 -0.08 0.74
CA GLU A 24 -14.19 1.00 -0.25
C GLU A 24 -12.81 1.65 -0.17
N ALA A 25 -12.31 1.89 1.03
CA ALA A 25 -10.96 2.42 1.22
C ALA A 25 -9.89 1.46 0.67
N ALA A 26 -10.09 0.16 0.86
CA ALA A 26 -9.19 -0.85 0.31
C ALA A 26 -9.21 -0.88 -1.23
N ARG A 27 -10.39 -0.70 -1.84
CA ARG A 27 -10.50 -0.57 -3.30
C ARG A 27 -9.73 0.64 -3.79
N SER A 28 -9.90 1.78 -3.16
CA SER A 28 -9.19 3.02 -3.52
C SER A 28 -7.68 2.85 -3.39
N LEU A 29 -7.21 2.23 -2.32
CA LEU A 29 -5.79 1.95 -2.13
C LEU A 29 -5.26 1.00 -3.21
N SER A 30 -6.03 -0.02 -3.58
CA SER A 30 -5.65 -1.00 -4.59
C SER A 30 -5.48 -0.38 -5.99
N THR A 31 -6.13 0.75 -6.28
CA THR A 31 -5.94 1.46 -7.55
C THR A 31 -4.53 2.00 -7.71
N ARG A 32 -3.80 2.17 -6.62
CA ARG A 32 -2.42 2.65 -6.63
C ARG A 32 -1.40 1.52 -6.79
N PHE A 33 -1.85 0.28 -6.84
CA PHE A 33 -0.97 -0.87 -7.07
C PHE A 33 -0.46 -0.86 -8.50
N ARG A 34 0.86 -1.02 -8.65
CA ARG A 34 1.54 -1.05 -9.94
C ARG A 34 2.05 -2.46 -10.21
N PRO A 35 1.38 -3.25 -11.06
CA PRO A 35 1.73 -4.66 -11.26
C PRO A 35 3.17 -4.86 -11.76
N VAL A 36 3.70 -3.94 -12.56
CA VAL A 36 5.07 -4.02 -13.07
C VAL A 36 6.08 -4.03 -11.93
N ALA A 37 5.91 -3.13 -10.95
CA ALA A 37 6.76 -3.07 -9.77
C ALA A 37 6.32 -4.04 -8.67
N GLY A 38 5.07 -4.48 -8.69
CA GLY A 38 4.49 -5.34 -7.67
C GLY A 38 4.29 -4.64 -6.33
N ILE A 39 4.05 -3.33 -6.34
CA ILE A 39 4.05 -2.50 -5.15
C ILE A 39 3.00 -1.38 -5.26
N ILE A 40 2.59 -0.83 -4.11
CA ILE A 40 1.62 0.26 -4.04
C ILE A 40 2.37 1.60 -4.08
N GLN A 41 2.09 2.42 -5.09
CA GLN A 41 2.69 3.73 -5.25
C GLN A 41 2.17 4.70 -4.18
N SER A 42 3.07 5.48 -3.56
CA SER A 42 2.71 6.38 -2.47
C SER A 42 2.17 7.73 -2.96
N TRP A 43 2.78 8.30 -4.00
CA TRP A 43 2.44 9.63 -4.49
C TRP A 43 2.31 9.66 -6.01
N ASP A 44 1.48 10.58 -6.49
CA ASP A 44 1.44 10.93 -7.91
C ASP A 44 2.74 11.68 -8.28
N VAL A 45 3.37 11.30 -9.38
CA VAL A 45 4.70 11.83 -9.75
C VAL A 45 4.62 13.09 -10.60
N ASP A 46 3.43 13.48 -11.03
CA ASP A 46 3.18 14.62 -11.91
C ASP A 46 2.75 15.88 -11.16
N ARG A 47 2.79 15.88 -9.83
CA ARG A 47 2.28 16.98 -9.01
C ARG A 47 3.30 17.49 -8.00
N GLY A 48 3.29 18.81 -7.83
CA GLY A 48 4.02 19.50 -6.77
C GLY A 48 5.52 19.22 -6.75
N TRP A 49 6.06 19.16 -5.55
CA TRP A 49 7.50 18.97 -5.32
C TRP A 49 8.01 17.60 -5.78
N ILE A 50 7.12 16.63 -5.94
CA ILE A 50 7.50 15.27 -6.36
C ILE A 50 7.89 15.24 -7.84
N SER A 51 7.24 16.06 -8.68
CA SER A 51 7.57 16.13 -10.11
C SER A 51 9.00 16.60 -10.36
N GLU A 52 9.56 17.40 -9.46
CA GLU A 52 10.93 17.92 -9.56
C GLU A 52 11.99 16.85 -9.28
N ARG A 53 11.62 15.74 -8.62
CA ARG A 53 12.56 14.67 -8.26
C ARG A 53 12.78 13.65 -9.37
N GLY A 54 11.94 13.65 -10.41
CA GLY A 54 12.06 12.73 -11.53
C GLY A 54 11.73 11.28 -11.18
N TRP A 55 10.96 11.04 -10.11
CA TRP A 55 10.56 9.71 -9.70
C TRP A 55 9.48 9.15 -10.63
N GLU A 56 9.48 7.82 -10.83
CA GLU A 56 8.44 7.12 -11.59
C GLU A 56 7.41 6.44 -10.69
N CYS A 57 7.85 5.70 -9.69
CA CYS A 57 6.98 5.00 -8.74
C CYS A 57 7.58 5.06 -7.35
N PRO A 58 7.47 6.20 -6.66
CA PRO A 58 8.00 6.35 -5.32
C PRO A 58 7.16 5.60 -4.30
N VAL A 59 7.82 4.91 -3.37
CA VAL A 59 7.18 4.13 -2.32
C VAL A 59 7.81 4.48 -0.98
N ILE A 60 6.99 4.96 -0.05
CA ILE A 60 7.39 5.23 1.32
C ILE A 60 7.21 3.97 2.17
N ILE A 61 8.13 3.73 3.10
CA ILE A 61 8.05 2.57 4.00
C ILE A 61 6.75 2.53 4.81
N ASP A 62 6.18 3.69 5.10
CA ASP A 62 4.93 3.83 5.86
C ASP A 62 3.74 3.12 5.19
N ASN A 63 3.81 2.83 3.89
CA ASN A 63 2.78 2.06 3.20
C ASN A 63 2.57 0.67 3.81
N MET A 64 3.55 0.15 4.54
CA MET A 64 3.38 -1.11 5.27
C MET A 64 2.24 -1.05 6.28
N MET A 65 1.95 0.12 6.83
CA MET A 65 0.84 0.32 7.78
C MET A 65 -0.53 0.18 7.11
N ASN A 66 -0.61 0.40 5.80
CA ASN A 66 -1.86 0.28 5.04
C ASN A 66 -2.24 -1.17 4.72
N LEU A 67 -1.33 -2.11 4.91
CA LEU A 67 -1.57 -3.51 4.57
C LEU A 67 -2.60 -4.15 5.50
N GLU A 68 -2.68 -3.70 6.75
CA GLU A 68 -3.70 -4.16 7.69
C GLU A 68 -5.11 -3.92 7.13
N LEU A 69 -5.32 -2.76 6.50
CA LEU A 69 -6.58 -2.44 5.82
C LEU A 69 -6.90 -3.47 4.72
N LEU A 70 -5.91 -3.82 3.90
CA LEU A 70 -6.10 -4.77 2.80
C LEU A 70 -6.41 -6.18 3.30
N PHE A 71 -5.72 -6.64 4.34
CA PHE A 71 -6.00 -7.93 4.94
C PHE A 71 -7.38 -7.97 5.59
N ALA A 72 -7.77 -6.90 6.29
CA ALA A 72 -9.11 -6.78 6.86
C ALA A 72 -10.19 -6.79 5.79
N ALA A 73 -9.99 -6.06 4.68
CA ALA A 73 -10.93 -6.03 3.57
C ALA A 73 -11.10 -7.39 2.91
N THR A 74 -10.02 -8.17 2.78
CA THR A 74 -10.09 -9.55 2.28
C THR A 74 -11.00 -10.40 3.18
N ARG A 75 -10.79 -10.32 4.49
CA ARG A 75 -11.59 -11.08 5.47
C ARG A 75 -13.06 -10.67 5.45
N LEU A 76 -13.34 -9.37 5.33
CA LEU A 76 -14.69 -8.84 5.38
C LEU A 76 -15.48 -9.04 4.09
N SER A 77 -14.82 -8.93 2.93
CA SER A 77 -15.47 -9.01 1.61
C SER A 77 -15.36 -10.38 0.95
N GLY A 78 -14.38 -11.18 1.35
CA GLY A 78 -14.05 -12.43 0.68
C GLY A 78 -13.29 -12.26 -0.63
N ASP A 79 -12.92 -11.05 -1.00
CA ASP A 79 -12.18 -10.76 -2.23
C ASP A 79 -10.67 -10.89 -1.98
N SER A 80 -10.05 -11.94 -2.55
CA SER A 80 -8.63 -12.22 -2.39
C SER A 80 -7.71 -11.27 -3.14
N THR A 81 -8.24 -10.38 -3.98
CA THR A 81 -7.44 -9.39 -4.71
C THR A 81 -6.68 -8.49 -3.74
N PHE A 82 -7.33 -8.05 -2.65
CA PHE A 82 -6.68 -7.23 -1.62
C PHE A 82 -5.52 -7.98 -0.95
N TYR A 83 -5.71 -9.25 -0.66
CA TYR A 83 -4.66 -10.10 -0.09
C TYR A 83 -3.46 -10.20 -1.03
N LYS A 84 -3.70 -10.44 -2.31
CA LYS A 84 -2.63 -10.56 -3.31
C LYS A 84 -1.83 -9.27 -3.44
N VAL A 85 -2.51 -8.12 -3.46
CA VAL A 85 -1.86 -6.80 -3.50
C VAL A 85 -0.99 -6.61 -2.25
N ALA A 86 -1.53 -6.92 -1.07
CA ALA A 86 -0.81 -6.76 0.19
C ALA A 86 0.45 -7.65 0.24
N VAL A 87 0.34 -8.92 -0.13
CA VAL A 87 1.46 -9.86 -0.13
C VAL A 87 2.54 -9.42 -1.11
N SER A 88 2.16 -9.02 -2.32
CA SER A 88 3.12 -8.51 -3.31
C SER A 88 3.89 -7.31 -2.78
N HIS A 89 3.18 -6.36 -2.16
CA HIS A 89 3.81 -5.18 -1.56
C HIS A 89 4.78 -5.55 -0.43
N VAL A 90 4.38 -6.46 0.47
CA VAL A 90 5.24 -6.93 1.55
C VAL A 90 6.51 -7.56 1.00
N ASP A 91 6.37 -8.48 0.04
CA ASP A 91 7.52 -9.20 -0.52
C ASP A 91 8.53 -8.25 -1.15
N ARG A 92 8.05 -7.28 -1.91
CA ARG A 92 8.93 -6.27 -2.53
C ARG A 92 9.57 -5.38 -1.48
N THR A 93 8.81 -4.94 -0.48
CA THR A 93 9.33 -4.08 0.59
C THR A 93 10.42 -4.80 1.39
N MET A 94 10.17 -6.05 1.77
CA MET A 94 11.15 -6.86 2.53
C MET A 94 12.44 -7.05 1.74
N LYS A 95 12.33 -7.23 0.44
CA LYS A 95 13.49 -7.45 -0.43
C LYS A 95 14.28 -6.18 -0.71
N GLU A 96 13.58 -5.05 -0.93
CA GLU A 96 14.18 -3.87 -1.56
C GLU A 96 14.38 -2.69 -0.58
N GLN A 97 13.51 -2.57 0.43
CA GLN A 97 13.54 -1.42 1.35
C GLN A 97 14.22 -1.70 2.67
N TYR A 98 14.40 -2.95 3.05
CA TYR A 98 15.13 -3.31 4.26
C TYR A 98 16.60 -3.59 3.97
N ARG A 99 17.47 -3.07 4.83
CA ARG A 99 18.89 -3.37 4.81
C ARG A 99 19.17 -4.67 5.59
N PRO A 100 20.36 -5.30 5.38
CA PRO A 100 20.71 -6.54 6.11
C PRO A 100 20.72 -6.38 7.64
N ASP A 101 20.94 -5.16 8.16
CA ASP A 101 20.97 -4.90 9.60
C ASP A 101 19.57 -4.69 10.22
N GLY A 102 18.49 -4.79 9.42
CA GLY A 102 17.12 -4.58 9.87
C GLY A 102 16.61 -3.14 9.78
N SER A 103 17.47 -2.18 9.45
CA SER A 103 17.01 -0.81 9.15
C SER A 103 16.38 -0.74 7.77
N CYS A 104 15.65 0.34 7.49
CA CYS A 104 14.97 0.47 6.19
C CYS A 104 15.23 1.82 5.55
N TYR A 105 15.12 1.84 4.21
CA TYR A 105 15.08 3.08 3.45
C TYR A 105 13.70 3.71 3.61
N HIS A 106 13.67 5.03 3.80
CA HIS A 106 12.40 5.75 3.95
C HIS A 106 11.59 5.74 2.65
N VAL A 107 12.23 6.02 1.52
CA VAL A 107 11.62 6.07 0.19
C VAL A 107 12.48 5.31 -0.79
N VAL A 108 11.85 4.50 -1.64
CA VAL A 108 12.47 3.81 -2.77
C VAL A 108 11.66 4.12 -4.02
N ASP A 109 12.35 4.44 -5.12
CA ASP A 109 11.71 4.67 -6.41
C ASP A 109 11.91 3.47 -7.32
N TYR A 110 10.81 3.03 -7.97
CA TYR A 110 10.79 1.89 -8.87
C TYR A 110 10.57 2.32 -10.31
N SER A 111 11.15 1.58 -11.25
CA SER A 111 10.92 1.79 -12.67
C SER A 111 9.53 1.30 -13.07
N MET A 112 8.82 2.11 -13.83
CA MET A 112 7.53 1.72 -14.41
C MET A 112 7.69 0.85 -15.67
N LYS A 113 8.92 0.67 -16.17
CA LYS A 113 9.19 -0.19 -17.34
C LYS A 113 9.33 -1.64 -16.96
N ASP A 114 10.16 -1.95 -15.96
CA ASP A 114 10.52 -3.32 -15.57
C ASP A 114 10.38 -3.60 -14.08
N GLY A 115 9.98 -2.60 -13.28
CA GLY A 115 9.79 -2.75 -11.84
C GLY A 115 11.08 -2.80 -11.02
N SER A 116 12.23 -2.49 -11.61
CA SER A 116 13.50 -2.47 -10.89
C SER A 116 13.63 -1.22 -10.00
N VAL A 117 14.49 -1.31 -8.98
CA VAL A 117 14.80 -0.16 -8.11
C VAL A 117 15.64 0.85 -8.89
N ARG A 118 15.22 2.11 -8.88
CA ARG A 118 15.93 3.21 -9.53
C ARG A 118 16.78 4.02 -8.55
N ASN A 119 16.31 4.16 -7.31
CA ASN A 119 16.99 4.99 -6.31
C ASN A 119 16.58 4.58 -4.88
#